data_059591c40eecef3b71c12b063f3e691b
#
_entry.id   059591c40eecef3b71c12b063f3e691b
#
_cell.length_a   1.000
_cell.length_b   1.000
_cell.length_c   1.000
_cell.angle_alpha   90.00
_cell.angle_beta   90.00
_cell.angle_gamma   90.00
#
_symmetry.space_group_name_H-M   'P 1'
#
loop_
_entity.id
_entity.type
_entity.pdbx_description
1 polymer ?
#
loop_
_entity_poly.entity_id
_entity_poly.type
_entity_poly.pdbx_seq_one_letter_code
_entity_poly.pdbx_strand_id
1 'polypeptide(L)'
;MNNAYVYILRCSDDSLYTGWTNNIKNRLDKHNKGLGAKYTRARRPCKLVFYKKVNNKNKAMQIEYRIKRLNKKYKENIVNNFDRKKLELID
;
A
#
# COMPACT_ATOMS: atom_id res chain seq x y z
N MET A 1 -0.55 -20.61 6.47
CA MET A 1 -1.47 -19.54 6.77
C MET A 1 -1.29 -18.40 5.83
N ASN A 2 -2.37 -17.97 5.24
CA ASN A 2 -2.32 -17.06 4.10
C ASN A 2 -2.61 -15.64 4.51
N ASN A 3 -1.65 -15.02 5.17
CA ASN A 3 -1.77 -13.60 5.47
C ASN A 3 -1.69 -12.80 4.19
N ALA A 4 -2.47 -11.73 4.15
CA ALA A 4 -2.43 -10.78 3.07
C ALA A 4 -2.42 -9.37 3.68
N TYR A 5 -2.03 -8.40 2.88
CA TYR A 5 -1.89 -7.02 3.33
C TYR A 5 -2.52 -6.08 2.32
N VAL A 6 -3.24 -5.10 2.82
CA VAL A 6 -3.61 -3.93 2.03
C VAL A 6 -2.59 -2.86 2.38
N TYR A 7 -2.11 -2.13 1.39
CA TYR A 7 -1.07 -1.12 1.63
C TYR A 7 -1.33 0.13 0.80
N ILE A 8 -0.77 1.24 1.27
CA ILE A 8 -0.79 2.49 0.54
C ILE A 8 0.66 2.98 0.42
N LEU A 9 1.03 3.39 -0.79
CA LEU A 9 2.33 3.99 -1.08
C LEU A 9 2.14 5.46 -1.37
N ARG A 10 3.08 6.28 -0.87
CA ARG A 10 3.21 7.68 -1.28
C ARG A 10 4.22 7.73 -2.40
N CYS A 11 3.81 8.24 -3.55
CA CYS A 11 4.67 8.33 -4.72
C CYS A 11 5.44 9.65 -4.74
N SER A 12 6.41 9.78 -5.66
CA SER A 12 7.27 10.95 -5.72
C SER A 12 6.52 12.24 -6.05
N ASP A 13 5.38 12.13 -6.73
CA ASP A 13 4.51 13.26 -7.06
C ASP A 13 3.47 13.54 -5.97
N ASP A 14 3.66 12.95 -4.78
CA ASP A 14 2.77 13.08 -3.62
C ASP A 14 1.42 12.39 -3.79
N SER A 15 1.21 11.64 -4.85
CA SER A 15 0.00 10.85 -5.02
C SER A 15 0.05 9.59 -4.17
N LEU A 16 -1.11 8.96 -3.96
CA LEU A 16 -1.24 7.73 -3.19
C LEU A 16 -1.65 6.59 -4.09
N TYR A 17 -0.99 5.46 -3.93
CA TYR A 17 -1.32 4.22 -4.64
C TYR A 17 -1.73 3.15 -3.63
N THR A 18 -2.88 2.53 -3.84
CA THR A 18 -3.39 1.46 -2.97
C THR A 18 -3.29 0.12 -3.68
N GLY A 19 -2.80 -0.89 -2.98
CA GLY A 19 -2.71 -2.25 -3.51
C GLY A 19 -2.88 -3.28 -2.42
N TRP A 20 -2.80 -4.54 -2.80
CA TRP A 20 -2.73 -5.63 -1.84
C TRP A 20 -1.61 -6.60 -2.26
N THR A 21 -1.08 -7.33 -1.29
CA THR A 21 -0.03 -8.30 -1.53
C THR A 21 0.03 -9.30 -0.39
N ASN A 22 0.65 -10.44 -0.63
CA ASN A 22 0.97 -11.37 0.45
C ASN A 22 2.38 -11.14 1.01
N ASN A 23 3.16 -10.21 0.43
CA ASN A 23 4.51 -9.90 0.90
C ASN A 23 4.83 -8.45 0.58
N ILE A 24 4.71 -7.57 1.59
CA ILE A 24 4.87 -6.14 1.41
C ILE A 24 6.29 -5.79 0.96
N LYS A 25 7.30 -6.38 1.60
CA LYS A 25 8.69 -6.05 1.29
C LYS A 25 9.02 -6.33 -0.18
N ASN A 26 8.66 -7.50 -0.67
CA ASN A 26 8.88 -7.85 -2.08
C ASN A 26 8.09 -6.94 -3.02
N ARG A 27 6.85 -6.63 -2.66
CA ARG A 27 6.00 -5.81 -3.52
C ARG A 27 6.51 -4.38 -3.59
N LEU A 28 6.90 -3.81 -2.45
CA LEU A 28 7.48 -2.46 -2.41
C LEU A 28 8.74 -2.40 -3.26
N ASP A 29 9.61 -3.40 -3.13
CA ASP A 29 10.84 -3.49 -3.92
C ASP A 29 10.53 -3.53 -5.42
N LYS A 30 9.53 -4.33 -5.83
CA LYS A 30 9.12 -4.39 -7.23
C LYS A 30 8.61 -3.06 -7.74
N HIS A 31 7.80 -2.36 -6.93
CA HIS A 31 7.31 -1.04 -7.32
C HIS A 31 8.47 -0.09 -7.60
N ASN A 32 9.47 -0.09 -6.73
CA ASN A 32 10.61 0.82 -6.86
C ASN A 32 11.61 0.41 -7.95
N LYS A 33 11.55 -0.84 -8.39
CA LYS A 33 12.33 -1.30 -9.56
C LYS A 33 11.60 -1.08 -10.87
N GLY A 34 10.38 -0.53 -10.83
CA GLY A 34 9.59 -0.33 -12.03
C GLY A 34 8.87 -1.57 -12.53
N LEU A 35 8.82 -2.62 -11.71
CA LEU A 35 8.21 -3.91 -12.07
C LEU A 35 6.83 -4.11 -11.42
N GLY A 36 6.36 -3.12 -10.69
CA GLY A 36 5.05 -3.17 -10.05
C GLY A 36 3.96 -2.66 -10.98
N ALA A 37 3.06 -1.83 -10.44
CA ALA A 37 1.96 -1.30 -11.23
C ALA A 37 2.43 -0.24 -12.20
N LYS A 38 1.71 -0.10 -13.32
CA LYS A 38 1.97 0.94 -14.30
C LYS A 38 1.96 2.33 -13.65
N TYR A 39 1.01 2.55 -12.73
CA TYR A 39 0.87 3.82 -12.04
C TYR A 39 2.15 4.20 -11.28
N THR A 40 2.74 3.26 -10.55
CA THR A 40 3.92 3.55 -9.73
C THR A 40 5.20 3.65 -10.55
N ARG A 41 5.24 3.02 -11.72
CA ARG A 41 6.44 3.00 -12.56
C ARG A 41 6.93 4.40 -12.90
N ALA A 42 6.03 5.30 -13.25
CA ALA A 42 6.36 6.67 -13.63
C ALA A 42 6.48 7.61 -12.42
N ARG A 43 6.20 7.13 -11.21
CA ARG A 43 6.10 7.96 -10.02
C ARG A 43 7.04 7.51 -8.91
N ARG A 44 8.10 6.82 -9.28
CA ARG A 44 9.13 6.35 -8.32
C ARG A 44 9.97 7.52 -7.82
N PRO A 45 10.53 7.45 -6.63
CA PRO A 45 10.39 6.36 -5.67
C PRO A 45 9.07 6.42 -4.91
N CYS A 46 8.62 5.26 -4.46
CA CYS A 46 7.41 5.15 -3.66
C CYS A 46 7.76 4.69 -2.25
N LYS A 47 7.05 5.23 -1.26
CA LYS A 47 7.26 4.88 0.15
C LYS A 47 6.02 4.23 0.71
N LEU A 48 6.20 3.20 1.54
CA LEU A 48 5.10 2.62 2.29
C LEU A 48 4.67 3.59 3.39
N VAL A 49 3.39 3.96 3.39
CA VAL A 49 2.84 4.89 4.40
C VAL A 49 1.68 4.30 5.19
N PHE A 50 1.20 3.14 4.79
CA PHE A 50 0.11 2.45 5.49
C PHE A 50 0.09 0.99 5.09
N TYR A 51 -0.24 0.11 6.04
CA TYR A 51 -0.61 -1.26 5.70
C TYR A 51 -1.58 -1.81 6.75
N LYS A 52 -2.35 -2.80 6.32
CA LYS A 52 -3.25 -3.55 7.20
C LYS A 52 -3.12 -5.03 6.86
N LYS A 53 -2.77 -5.83 7.88
CA LYS A 53 -2.69 -7.28 7.75
C LYS A 53 -4.07 -7.89 7.90
N VAL A 54 -4.40 -8.82 7.01
CA VAL A 54 -5.68 -9.54 7.06
C VAL A 54 -5.43 -11.04 6.85
N ASN A 55 -6.44 -11.86 7.14
CA ASN A 55 -6.29 -13.30 7.19
C ASN A 55 -6.20 -13.98 5.83
N ASN A 56 -6.69 -13.37 4.78
CA ASN A 56 -6.72 -13.99 3.46
C ASN A 56 -6.80 -12.92 2.37
N LYS A 57 -6.54 -13.35 1.12
CA LYS A 57 -6.51 -12.42 0.00
C LYS A 57 -7.88 -11.84 -0.34
N ASN A 58 -8.96 -12.59 -0.13
CA ASN A 58 -10.29 -12.07 -0.44
C ASN A 58 -10.62 -10.85 0.41
N LYS A 59 -10.27 -10.91 1.70
CA LYS A 59 -10.43 -9.79 2.60
C LYS A 59 -9.58 -8.59 2.15
N ALA A 60 -8.34 -8.86 1.78
CA ALA A 60 -7.43 -7.81 1.31
C ALA A 60 -7.99 -7.13 0.05
N MET A 61 -8.47 -7.93 -0.90
CA MET A 61 -9.04 -7.39 -2.14
C MET A 61 -10.27 -6.53 -1.88
N GLN A 62 -11.13 -6.94 -0.92
CA GLN A 62 -12.31 -6.16 -0.57
C GLN A 62 -11.92 -4.81 0.02
N ILE A 63 -10.96 -4.79 0.92
CA ILE A 63 -10.51 -3.56 1.56
C ILE A 63 -9.82 -2.66 0.54
N GLU A 64 -8.97 -3.24 -0.30
CA GLU A 64 -8.30 -2.50 -1.37
C GLU A 64 -9.33 -1.80 -2.27
N TYR A 65 -10.36 -2.54 -2.67
CA TYR A 65 -11.41 -2.00 -3.52
C TYR A 65 -12.09 -0.80 -2.87
N ARG A 66 -12.43 -0.93 -1.57
CA ARG A 66 -13.07 0.16 -0.83
C ARG A 66 -12.19 1.39 -0.72
N ILE A 67 -10.90 1.20 -0.41
CA ILE A 67 -9.97 2.32 -0.28
C ILE A 67 -9.78 3.02 -1.61
N LYS A 68 -9.66 2.27 -2.70
CA LYS A 68 -9.49 2.86 -4.04
C LYS A 68 -10.65 3.77 -4.45
N ARG A 69 -11.83 3.54 -3.90
CA ARG A 69 -13.01 4.35 -4.21
C ARG A 69 -13.10 5.63 -3.40
N LEU A 70 -12.28 5.77 -2.36
CA LEU A 70 -12.25 6.99 -1.55
C LEU A 70 -11.53 8.11 -2.31
N ASN A 71 -11.93 9.35 -2.03
CA ASN A 71 -11.19 10.48 -2.57
C ASN A 71 -9.86 10.66 -1.81
N LYS A 72 -8.99 11.53 -2.32
CA LYS A 72 -7.66 11.72 -1.75
C LYS A 72 -7.71 12.15 -0.27
N LYS A 73 -8.67 12.99 0.09
CA LYS A 73 -8.79 13.48 1.46
C LYS A 73 -8.97 12.32 2.45
N TYR A 74 -9.84 11.37 2.14
CA TYR A 74 -10.06 10.22 3.02
C TYR A 74 -8.87 9.28 3.05
N LYS A 75 -8.21 9.09 1.91
CA LYS A 75 -6.98 8.29 1.87
C LYS A 75 -5.89 8.91 2.73
N GLU A 76 -5.73 10.24 2.67
CA GLU A 76 -4.75 10.93 3.52
C GLU A 76 -5.09 10.78 5.00
N ASN A 77 -6.38 10.78 5.36
CA ASN A 77 -6.78 10.54 6.75
C ASN A 77 -6.36 9.15 7.22
N ILE A 78 -6.52 8.13 6.38
CA ILE A 78 -6.08 6.76 6.70
C ILE A 78 -4.58 6.75 6.97
N VAL A 79 -3.81 7.40 6.12
CA VAL A 79 -2.35 7.48 6.26
C VAL A 79 -1.97 8.23 7.54
N ASN A 80 -2.62 9.36 7.80
CA ASN A 80 -2.30 10.20 8.97
C ASN A 80 -2.63 9.50 10.29
N ASN A 81 -3.62 8.62 10.31
CA ASN A 81 -4.02 7.90 11.51
C ASN A 81 -3.23 6.60 11.71
N PHE A 82 -2.39 6.23 10.76
CA PHE A 82 -1.59 5.02 10.88
C PHE A 82 -0.40 5.25 11.82
N ASP A 83 -0.15 4.29 12.70
CA ASP A 83 0.98 4.33 13.61
C ASP A 83 2.28 4.07 12.83
N ARG A 84 3.10 5.11 12.65
CA ARG A 84 4.34 5.02 11.90
C ARG A 84 5.33 4.01 12.46
N LYS A 85 5.24 3.72 13.75
CA LYS A 85 6.12 2.71 14.36
C LYS A 85 5.89 1.33 13.74
N LYS A 86 4.71 1.06 13.24
CA LYS A 86 4.41 -0.21 12.57
C LYS A 86 5.18 -0.39 11.27
N LEU A 87 5.65 0.69 10.66
CA LEU A 87 6.45 0.59 9.44
C LEU A 87 7.79 -0.09 9.70
N GLU A 88 8.30 -0.01 10.92
CA GLU A 88 9.55 -0.65 11.31
C GLU A 88 9.40 -2.17 11.44
N LEU A 89 8.18 -2.69 11.51
CA LEU A 89 7.93 -4.13 11.62
C LEU A 89 7.96 -4.83 10.27
N ILE A 90 8.05 -4.08 9.18
CA ILE A 90 8.12 -4.61 7.83
C ILE A 90 9.58 -4.60 7.37
N ASP A 91 10.20 -5.76 7.40
CA ASP A 91 11.59 -5.92 6.95
C ASP A 91 11.70 -6.97 5.87
#